data_c944a00dbf8ba002f1de2eb4acfa4d19
#
_entry.id   c944a00dbf8ba002f1de2eb4acfa4d19
#
_cell.length_a   1.000
_cell.length_b   1.000
_cell.length_c   1.000
_cell.angle_alpha   90.00
_cell.angle_beta   90.00
_cell.angle_gamma   90.00
#
_symmetry.space_group_name_H-M   'P 1'
#
loop_
_entity.id
_entity.type
_entity.pdbx_description
1 polymer ?
#
loop_
_entity_poly.entity_id
_entity_poly.type
_entity_poly.pdbx_seq_one_letter_code
_entity_poly.pdbx_strand_id
1 'polypeptide(L)'
;MNKQNIFQTIKEWWHNLRRHWARRVVTRYAKREFYAAMRRADERYKHEHTMIYVCSKPFQPDVLTTYDRTRFKREKQVWGWHATLLTLQSLKFGCYYHTPDKAGNQRMKQKEIDVRLKYFIKERLALAKLAD
;
A
#
# COMPACT_ATOMS: atom_id res chain seq x y z
N MET A 1 33.59 -8.77 -32.97
CA MET A 1 32.96 -8.83 -31.62
C MET A 1 33.53 -10.03 -30.87
N ASN A 2 33.97 -9.80 -29.65
CA ASN A 2 34.50 -10.85 -28.79
C ASN A 2 33.35 -11.73 -28.28
N LYS A 3 33.51 -13.05 -28.24
CA LYS A 3 32.50 -13.99 -27.74
C LYS A 3 32.03 -13.66 -26.32
N GLN A 4 32.91 -13.15 -25.46
CA GLN A 4 32.58 -12.74 -24.10
C GLN A 4 31.57 -11.59 -24.08
N ASN A 5 31.67 -10.63 -25.01
CA ASN A 5 30.71 -9.51 -25.06
C ASN A 5 29.32 -9.95 -25.50
N ILE A 6 29.25 -10.97 -26.40
CA ILE A 6 27.95 -11.54 -26.81
C ILE A 6 27.26 -12.25 -25.65
N PHE A 7 27.99 -13.08 -24.88
CA PHE A 7 27.45 -13.76 -23.73
C PHE A 7 26.99 -12.78 -22.64
N GLN A 8 27.77 -11.73 -22.40
CA GLN A 8 27.41 -10.70 -21.42
C GLN A 8 26.15 -9.95 -21.83
N THR A 9 26.03 -9.59 -23.11
CA THR A 9 24.84 -8.93 -23.66
C THR A 9 23.59 -9.80 -23.49
N ILE A 10 23.72 -11.12 -23.80
CA ILE A 10 22.62 -12.07 -23.63
C ILE A 10 22.22 -12.20 -22.16
N LYS A 11 23.19 -12.31 -21.24
CA LYS A 11 22.93 -12.36 -19.80
C LYS A 11 22.19 -11.12 -19.32
N GLU A 12 22.62 -9.93 -19.74
CA GLU A 12 21.98 -8.66 -19.39
C GLU A 12 20.55 -8.60 -19.93
N TRP A 13 20.35 -9.05 -21.15
CA TRP A 13 19.03 -9.11 -21.77
C TRP A 13 18.08 -10.01 -20.99
N TRP A 14 18.52 -11.23 -20.63
CA TRP A 14 17.75 -12.16 -19.80
C TRP A 14 17.47 -11.60 -18.41
N HIS A 15 18.46 -10.97 -17.80
CA HIS A 15 18.30 -10.35 -16.49
C HIS A 15 17.23 -9.24 -16.55
N ASN A 16 17.29 -8.37 -17.54
CA ASN A 16 16.34 -7.29 -17.73
C ASN A 16 14.94 -7.81 -18.01
N LEU A 17 14.83 -8.87 -18.82
CA LEU A 17 13.55 -9.50 -19.11
C LEU A 17 12.91 -10.10 -17.86
N ARG A 18 13.67 -10.84 -17.06
CA ARG A 18 13.20 -11.41 -15.78
C ARG A 18 12.77 -10.33 -14.81
N ARG A 19 13.54 -9.25 -14.73
CA ARG A 19 13.21 -8.11 -13.87
C ARG A 19 11.91 -7.45 -14.33
N HIS A 20 11.73 -7.26 -15.62
CA HIS A 20 10.51 -6.70 -16.19
C HIS A 20 9.28 -7.55 -15.84
N TRP A 21 9.38 -8.87 -16.01
CA TRP A 21 8.33 -9.80 -15.65
C TRP A 21 8.00 -9.75 -14.16
N ALA A 22 9.03 -9.78 -13.32
CA ALA A 22 8.87 -9.70 -11.86
C ALA A 22 8.16 -8.40 -11.45
N ARG A 23 8.53 -7.28 -12.04
CA ARG A 23 7.88 -5.99 -11.80
C ARG A 23 6.40 -6.03 -12.19
N ARG A 24 6.07 -6.62 -13.32
CA ARG A 24 4.66 -6.75 -13.75
C ARG A 24 3.85 -7.61 -12.79
N VAL A 25 4.41 -8.71 -12.32
CA VAL A 25 3.76 -9.60 -11.36
C VAL A 25 3.51 -8.87 -10.05
N VAL A 26 4.53 -8.21 -9.48
CA VAL A 26 4.40 -7.44 -8.24
C VAL A 26 3.37 -6.33 -8.38
N THR A 27 3.40 -5.60 -9.50
CA THR A 27 2.43 -4.52 -9.76
C THR A 27 1.00 -5.06 -9.79
N ARG A 28 0.77 -6.19 -10.44
CA ARG A 28 -0.55 -6.82 -10.53
C ARG A 28 -1.07 -7.26 -9.16
N TYR A 29 -0.21 -7.91 -8.37
CA TYR A 29 -0.57 -8.31 -7.00
C TYR A 29 -0.84 -7.10 -6.11
N ALA A 30 -0.02 -6.06 -6.21
CA ALA A 30 -0.22 -4.83 -5.44
C ALA A 30 -1.58 -4.18 -5.75
N LYS A 31 -1.96 -4.10 -7.01
CA LYS A 31 -3.27 -3.57 -7.41
C LYS A 31 -4.41 -4.40 -6.82
N ARG A 32 -4.33 -5.72 -6.91
CA ARG A 32 -5.36 -6.62 -6.35
C ARG A 32 -5.48 -6.45 -4.85
N GLU A 33 -4.37 -6.39 -4.15
CA GLU A 33 -4.33 -6.23 -2.70
C GLU A 33 -4.93 -4.88 -2.29
N PHE A 34 -4.57 -3.82 -2.99
CA PHE A 34 -5.09 -2.48 -2.71
C PHE A 34 -6.61 -2.42 -2.89
N TYR A 35 -7.13 -2.89 -4.01
CA TYR A 35 -8.57 -2.87 -4.28
C TYR A 35 -9.33 -3.82 -3.36
N ALA A 36 -8.77 -4.96 -3.00
CA ALA A 36 -9.38 -5.87 -2.03
C ALA A 36 -9.48 -5.22 -0.65
N ALA A 37 -8.44 -4.50 -0.22
CA ALA A 37 -8.44 -3.77 1.04
C ALA A 37 -9.48 -2.63 1.02
N MET A 38 -9.60 -1.92 -0.08
CA MET A 38 -10.65 -0.89 -0.26
C MET A 38 -12.05 -1.49 -0.09
N ARG A 39 -12.31 -2.63 -0.73
CA ARG A 39 -13.61 -3.32 -0.63
C ARG A 39 -13.89 -3.74 0.80
N ARG A 40 -12.91 -4.29 1.51
CA ARG A 40 -13.07 -4.66 2.91
C ARG A 40 -13.40 -3.44 3.79
N ALA A 41 -12.73 -2.32 3.53
CA ALA A 41 -13.00 -1.08 4.26
C ALA A 41 -14.41 -0.55 3.97
N ASP A 42 -14.83 -0.56 2.72
CA ASP A 42 -16.17 -0.12 2.32
C ASP A 42 -17.27 -1.00 2.91
N GLU A 43 -17.05 -2.31 2.97
CA GLU A 43 -17.99 -3.24 3.62
C GLU A 43 -18.10 -3.01 5.11
N ARG A 44 -16.97 -2.83 5.79
CA ARG A 44 -16.98 -2.50 7.21
C ARG A 44 -17.71 -1.19 7.47
N TYR A 45 -17.49 -0.19 6.61
CA TYR A 45 -18.19 1.09 6.72
C TYR A 45 -19.71 0.93 6.60
N LYS A 46 -20.19 0.08 5.68
CA LYS A 46 -21.63 -0.18 5.52
C LYS A 46 -22.25 -0.77 6.77
N HIS A 47 -21.54 -1.62 7.50
CA HIS A 47 -22.03 -2.28 8.71
C HIS A 47 -21.83 -1.44 9.96
N GLU A 48 -20.68 -0.80 10.10
CA GLU A 48 -20.29 -0.11 11.34
C GLU A 48 -20.59 1.39 11.31
N HIS A 49 -20.77 1.97 10.12
CA HIS A 49 -21.00 3.42 9.91
C HIS A 49 -19.92 4.29 10.55
N THR A 50 -18.71 3.78 10.67
CA THR A 50 -17.55 4.49 11.17
C THR A 50 -16.48 4.58 10.11
N MET A 51 -15.66 5.63 10.17
CA MET A 51 -14.57 5.82 9.23
C MET A 51 -13.53 4.70 9.37
N ILE A 52 -13.21 4.07 8.25
CA ILE A 52 -12.24 2.97 8.19
C ILE A 52 -11.04 3.42 7.35
N TYR A 53 -9.85 3.16 7.84
CA TYR A 53 -8.58 3.51 7.19
C TYR A 53 -7.87 2.26 6.72
N VAL A 54 -7.32 2.29 5.50
CA VAL A 54 -6.46 1.22 4.98
C VAL A 54 -5.01 1.68 5.04
N CYS A 55 -4.19 1.00 5.80
CA CYS A 55 -2.78 1.32 5.97
C CYS A 55 -1.93 0.07 6.02
N SER A 56 -0.63 0.25 5.83
CA SER A 56 0.32 -0.81 6.14
C SER A 56 0.39 -1.00 7.64
N LYS A 57 0.53 -2.26 8.05
CA LYS A 57 0.70 -2.59 9.46
C LYS A 57 2.06 -2.06 9.94
N PRO A 58 2.13 -1.36 11.09
CA PRO A 58 3.42 -0.91 11.61
C PRO A 58 4.37 -2.08 11.79
N PHE A 59 5.63 -1.88 11.43
CA PHE A 59 6.68 -2.90 11.46
C PHE A 59 6.47 -4.09 10.52
N GLN A 60 5.36 -4.11 9.76
CA GLN A 60 5.07 -5.09 8.70
C GLN A 60 4.55 -4.36 7.46
N PRO A 61 5.42 -3.63 6.75
CA PRO A 61 4.99 -2.78 5.62
C PRO A 61 4.44 -3.56 4.43
N ASP A 62 4.64 -4.87 4.40
CA ASP A 62 4.12 -5.77 3.38
C ASP A 62 2.67 -6.20 3.62
N VAL A 63 2.08 -5.83 4.76
CA VAL A 63 0.71 -6.22 5.12
C VAL A 63 -0.20 -5.01 5.17
N LEU A 64 -1.26 -5.01 4.33
CA LEU A 64 -2.33 -4.02 4.42
C LEU A 64 -3.37 -4.48 5.44
N THR A 65 -3.84 -3.54 6.24
CA THR A 65 -4.88 -3.80 7.22
C THR A 65 -5.84 -2.62 7.29
N THR A 66 -7.01 -2.86 7.86
CA THR A 66 -8.02 -1.83 8.07
C THR A 66 -8.06 -1.44 9.54
N TYR A 67 -8.09 -0.13 9.80
CA TYR A 67 -8.19 0.42 11.15
C TYR A 67 -9.45 1.24 11.28
N ASP A 68 -10.19 1.01 12.35
CA ASP A 68 -11.15 1.99 12.87
C ASP A 68 -10.47 2.80 13.99
N ARG A 69 -11.19 3.79 14.51
CA ARG A 69 -10.68 4.64 15.59
C ARG A 69 -10.33 3.83 16.85
N THR A 70 -11.16 2.86 17.20
CA THR A 70 -10.98 2.03 18.39
C THR A 70 -9.75 1.15 18.28
N ARG A 71 -9.60 0.47 17.15
CA ARG A 71 -8.46 -0.39 16.88
C ARG A 71 -7.15 0.41 16.83
N PHE A 72 -7.17 1.57 16.20
CA PHE A 72 -6.01 2.45 16.12
C PHE A 72 -5.53 2.86 17.51
N LYS A 73 -6.45 3.31 18.39
CA LYS A 73 -6.12 3.71 19.76
C LYS A 73 -5.55 2.54 20.56
N ARG A 74 -6.15 1.35 20.40
CA ARG A 74 -5.69 0.15 21.11
C ARG A 74 -4.28 -0.26 20.69
N GLU A 75 -4.03 -0.34 19.41
CA GLU A 75 -2.72 -0.73 18.89
C GLU A 75 -1.65 0.34 19.16
N LYS A 76 -2.02 1.61 19.14
CA LYS A 76 -1.13 2.71 19.50
C LYS A 76 -0.57 2.55 20.92
N GLN A 77 -1.37 2.08 21.86
CA GLN A 77 -0.91 1.80 23.22
C GLN A 77 0.13 0.68 23.26
N VAL A 78 -0.06 -0.34 22.41
CA VAL A 78 0.88 -1.47 22.31
C VAL A 78 2.21 -1.02 21.68
N TRP A 79 2.18 -0.10 20.71
CA TRP A 79 3.39 0.41 20.04
C TRP A 79 4.24 1.29 20.96
N GLY A 80 3.70 1.79 22.05
CA GLY A 80 4.41 2.58 23.04
C GLY A 80 4.81 3.97 22.53
N TRP A 81 5.94 4.47 23.03
CA TRP A 81 6.40 5.83 22.74
C TRP A 81 6.70 6.08 21.24
N HIS A 82 7.03 5.05 20.48
CA HIS A 82 7.24 5.17 19.03
C HIS A 82 6.02 5.70 18.28
N ALA A 83 4.84 5.51 18.86
CA ALA A 83 3.58 5.92 18.26
C ALA A 83 3.00 7.20 18.86
N THR A 84 3.71 7.89 19.75
CA THR A 84 3.18 9.09 20.44
C THR A 84 2.85 10.23 19.48
N LEU A 85 3.57 10.34 18.36
CA LEU A 85 3.33 11.36 17.35
C LEU A 85 2.23 11.00 16.36
N LEU A 86 1.73 9.76 16.39
CA LEU A 86 0.66 9.31 15.51
C LEU A 86 -0.69 9.77 16.04
N THR A 87 -1.40 10.54 15.24
CA THR A 87 -2.76 11.01 15.53
C THR A 87 -3.72 10.45 14.49
N LEU A 88 -5.03 10.54 14.76
CA LEU A 88 -6.05 10.19 13.76
C LEU A 88 -5.92 11.03 12.49
N GLN A 89 -5.51 12.28 12.63
CA GLN A 89 -5.27 13.15 11.48
C GLN A 89 -4.07 12.69 10.67
N SER A 90 -2.97 12.28 11.32
CA SER A 90 -1.82 11.68 10.65
C SER A 90 -2.22 10.42 9.91
N LEU A 91 -3.07 9.60 10.52
CA LEU A 91 -3.58 8.38 9.91
C LEU A 91 -4.39 8.70 8.65
N LYS A 92 -5.25 9.72 8.70
CA LYS A 92 -6.06 10.14 7.54
C LYS A 92 -5.19 10.59 6.37
N PHE A 93 -4.12 11.33 6.62
CA PHE A 93 -3.21 11.80 5.58
C PHE A 93 -2.26 10.72 5.08
N GLY A 94 -1.84 9.80 5.95
CA GLY A 94 -0.85 8.78 5.62
C GLY A 94 -1.42 7.45 5.18
N CYS A 95 -2.74 7.23 5.28
CA CYS A 95 -3.36 5.98 4.83
C CYS A 95 -3.43 5.90 3.30
N TYR A 96 -3.57 4.70 2.78
CA TYR A 96 -3.76 4.49 1.34
C TYR A 96 -5.19 4.77 0.89
N TYR A 97 -6.15 4.52 1.76
CA TYR A 97 -7.57 4.75 1.48
C TYR A 97 -8.31 4.97 2.79
N HIS A 98 -9.34 5.80 2.77
CA HIS A 98 -10.27 5.93 3.90
C HIS A 98 -11.70 6.06 3.37
N THR A 99 -12.64 5.53 4.15
CA THR A 99 -14.07 5.68 3.90
C THR A 99 -14.54 7.08 4.37
N PRO A 100 -15.77 7.49 4.01
CA PRO A 100 -16.36 8.71 4.59
C PRO A 100 -16.50 8.58 6.11
N ASP A 101 -16.56 9.71 6.81
CA ASP A 101 -16.85 9.76 8.23
C ASP A 101 -18.35 10.01 8.48
N LYS A 102 -18.76 9.99 9.77
CA LYS A 102 -20.14 10.25 10.16
C LYS A 102 -20.61 11.68 9.88
N ALA A 103 -19.68 12.62 9.74
CA ALA A 103 -20.00 14.03 9.49
C ALA A 103 -20.36 14.31 8.02
N GLY A 104 -20.42 13.26 7.18
CA GLY A 104 -20.81 13.41 5.78
C GLY A 104 -19.67 13.85 4.86
N ASN A 105 -18.42 13.73 5.30
CA ASN A 105 -17.30 13.98 4.41
C ASN A 105 -17.36 13.04 3.22
N GLN A 106 -17.10 13.59 2.05
CA GLN A 106 -17.20 12.84 0.82
C GLN A 106 -16.16 11.73 0.76
N ARG A 107 -16.51 10.66 0.03
CA ARG A 107 -15.57 9.61 -0.35
C ARG A 107 -14.36 10.22 -1.06
N MET A 108 -13.18 9.60 -0.89
CA MET A 108 -11.99 10.01 -1.63
C MET A 108 -12.25 10.05 -3.13
N LYS A 109 -11.77 11.11 -3.78
CA LYS A 109 -11.87 11.24 -5.22
C LYS A 109 -11.00 10.19 -5.92
N GLN A 110 -11.42 9.75 -7.10
CA GLN A 110 -10.69 8.75 -7.87
C GLN A 110 -9.24 9.18 -8.17
N LYS A 111 -9.00 10.45 -8.46
CA LYS A 111 -7.66 10.99 -8.66
C LYS A 111 -6.74 10.74 -7.46
N GLU A 112 -7.25 10.95 -6.28
CA GLU A 112 -6.51 10.76 -5.03
C GLU A 112 -6.23 9.28 -4.77
N ILE A 113 -7.22 8.43 -5.03
CA ILE A 113 -7.07 6.97 -4.95
C ILE A 113 -5.97 6.52 -5.92
N ASP A 114 -5.98 7.01 -7.15
CA ASP A 114 -4.99 6.63 -8.16
C ASP A 114 -3.56 7.04 -7.76
N VAL A 115 -3.41 8.23 -7.17
CA VAL A 115 -2.10 8.70 -6.67
C VAL A 115 -1.59 7.79 -5.55
N ARG A 116 -2.46 7.43 -4.61
CA ARG A 116 -2.10 6.57 -3.48
C ARG A 116 -1.82 5.14 -3.94
N LEU A 117 -2.56 4.65 -4.94
CA LEU A 117 -2.29 3.34 -5.55
C LEU A 117 -0.91 3.31 -6.22
N LYS A 118 -0.54 4.34 -6.97
CA LYS A 118 0.80 4.45 -7.57
C LYS A 118 1.89 4.42 -6.50
N TYR A 119 1.69 5.14 -5.42
CA TYR A 119 2.62 5.16 -4.31
C TYR A 119 2.75 3.78 -3.65
N PHE A 120 1.63 3.11 -3.45
CA PHE A 120 1.61 1.75 -2.90
C PHE A 120 2.37 0.75 -3.79
N ILE A 121 2.15 0.81 -5.10
CA ILE A 121 2.86 -0.03 -6.07
C ILE A 121 4.37 0.24 -6.00
N LYS A 122 4.76 1.51 -5.94
CA LYS A 122 6.16 1.91 -5.83
C LYS A 122 6.81 1.35 -4.56
N GLU A 123 6.12 1.42 -3.43
CA GLU A 123 6.60 0.83 -2.18
C GLU A 123 6.76 -0.68 -2.27
N ARG A 124 5.79 -1.38 -2.88
CA ARG A 124 5.87 -2.84 -3.06
C ARG A 124 7.04 -3.23 -3.96
N LEU A 125 7.27 -2.49 -5.03
CA LEU A 125 8.43 -2.72 -5.89
C LEU A 125 9.74 -2.49 -5.13
N ALA A 126 9.82 -1.47 -4.30
CA ALA A 126 10.99 -1.21 -3.47
C ALA A 126 11.26 -2.34 -2.48
N LEU A 127 10.21 -2.86 -1.81
CA LEU A 127 10.33 -3.98 -0.88
C LEU A 127 10.80 -5.26 -1.59
N ALA A 128 10.40 -5.46 -2.83
CA ALA A 128 10.84 -6.59 -3.67
C ALA A 128 12.18 -6.35 -4.34
N LYS A 129 12.84 -5.20 -4.09
CA LYS A 129 14.09 -4.78 -4.72
C LYS A 129 13.98 -4.67 -6.25
N LEU A 130 12.82 -4.25 -6.73
CA LEU A 130 12.50 -4.09 -8.14
C LEU A 130 12.24 -2.63 -8.51
N ALA A 131 12.40 -1.70 -7.60
CA ALA A 131 12.28 -0.27 -7.87
C ALA A 131 13.47 0.22 -8.69
N ASP A 132 13.22 1.23 -9.52
CA ASP A 132 14.28 1.89 -10.28
C ASP A 132 15.16 2.78 -9.41
#